data_91b69f5a237ffebaaa5894166f17ad59
#
_entry.id   91b69f5a237ffebaaa5894166f17ad59
#
_cell.length_a   1.000
_cell.length_b   1.000
_cell.length_c   1.000
_cell.angle_alpha   90.00
_cell.angle_beta   90.00
_cell.angle_gamma   90.00
#
_symmetry.space_group_name_H-M   'P 1'
#
loop_
_entity.id
_entity.type
_entity.pdbx_description
1 polymer ?
#
loop_
_entity_poly.entity_id
_entity_poly.type
_entity_poly.pdbx_seq_one_letter_code
_entity_poly.pdbx_strand_id
1 'polypeptide(L)'
;MIRAVIFDLDGTLVETEELKALSYARAAAELRPELSETEIVEAFKDVVGLSRQEVATALLQRFGLEAAARARMAEFGINAPWQAYVEVRQRLYDAMLEDPELLRKQQWPHNIALLHEFRRMGCQIALATMSHRKQVLRVLEVLGLSEAFDFVATRDDVGQGKSDPEIYLMVAQVLGVSPADCLVIEDSPAGVKAGLAAGMNVVAVSTPLTRQRLHESELLPPQLIVDDPDILPQVVAHVVAHQRNA
;
A
#
# COMPACT_ATOMS: atom_id res chain seq x y z
N MET A 1 21.74 -15.15 1.98
CA MET A 1 21.88 -13.99 2.94
C MET A 1 21.08 -12.82 2.39
N ILE A 2 20.26 -12.15 3.20
CA ILE A 2 19.51 -10.97 2.75
C ILE A 2 20.48 -9.86 2.32
N ARG A 3 20.33 -9.40 1.09
CA ARG A 3 21.14 -8.36 0.43
C ARG A 3 20.31 -7.13 0.05
N ALA A 4 18.99 -7.32 -0.13
CA ALA A 4 18.05 -6.23 -0.40
C ALA A 4 16.81 -6.36 0.46
N VAL A 5 16.25 -5.23 0.90
CA VAL A 5 14.96 -5.16 1.57
C VAL A 5 14.05 -4.25 0.77
N ILE A 6 12.88 -4.76 0.44
CA ILE A 6 11.90 -4.09 -0.40
C ILE A 6 10.68 -3.79 0.45
N PHE A 7 10.38 -2.52 0.64
CA PHE A 7 9.22 -2.08 1.40
C PHE A 7 8.06 -1.76 0.46
N ASP A 8 6.85 -2.12 0.85
CA ASP A 8 5.67 -1.43 0.36
C ASP A 8 5.56 -0.04 1.00
N LEU A 9 4.65 0.79 0.52
CA LEU A 9 4.42 2.15 1.03
C LEU A 9 3.17 2.23 1.89
N ASP A 10 2.03 1.95 1.28
CA ASP A 10 0.69 2.19 1.84
C ASP A 10 0.33 1.09 2.84
N GLY A 11 0.13 1.44 4.11
CA GLY A 11 -0.05 0.46 5.20
C GLY A 11 1.27 -0.10 5.75
N THR A 12 2.39 0.09 5.05
CA THR A 12 3.70 -0.40 5.48
C THR A 12 4.61 0.71 6.03
N LEU A 13 4.86 1.80 5.31
CA LEU A 13 5.65 2.94 5.82
C LEU A 13 4.76 4.08 6.29
N VAL A 14 3.57 4.20 5.73
CA VAL A 14 2.58 5.23 6.07
C VAL A 14 1.17 4.67 5.99
N GLU A 15 0.31 5.01 6.94
CA GLU A 15 -1.09 4.57 6.99
C GLU A 15 -1.97 5.42 6.06
N THR A 16 -1.80 5.24 4.77
CA THR A 16 -2.59 5.97 3.77
C THR A 16 -3.93 5.32 3.44
N GLU A 17 -4.17 4.08 3.90
CA GLU A 17 -5.46 3.42 3.66
C GLU A 17 -6.62 4.13 4.37
N GLU A 18 -6.40 4.68 5.57
CA GLU A 18 -7.38 5.54 6.23
C GLU A 18 -7.65 6.81 5.42
N LEU A 19 -6.62 7.43 4.86
CA LEU A 19 -6.77 8.60 3.99
C LEU A 19 -7.49 8.24 2.69
N LYS A 20 -7.25 7.08 2.14
CA LYS A 20 -7.98 6.55 0.98
C LYS A 20 -9.45 6.35 1.33
N ALA A 21 -9.77 5.71 2.45
CA ALA A 21 -11.13 5.52 2.93
C ALA A 21 -11.85 6.86 3.09
N LEU A 22 -11.21 7.82 3.77
CA LEU A 22 -11.75 9.16 3.98
C LEU A 22 -11.95 9.91 2.66
N SER A 23 -11.06 9.75 1.69
CA SER A 23 -11.21 10.39 0.38
C SER A 23 -12.41 9.84 -0.40
N TYR A 24 -12.68 8.53 -0.32
CA TYR A 24 -13.91 7.93 -0.88
C TYR A 24 -15.16 8.42 -0.16
N ALA A 25 -15.11 8.52 1.18
CA ALA A 25 -16.24 9.01 1.98
C ALA A 25 -16.58 10.46 1.63
N ARG A 26 -15.60 11.34 1.59
CA ARG A 26 -15.78 12.75 1.20
C ARG A 26 -16.26 12.90 -0.24
N ALA A 27 -15.75 12.09 -1.15
CA ALA A 27 -16.23 12.09 -2.53
C ALA A 27 -17.70 11.65 -2.64
N ALA A 28 -18.11 10.67 -1.84
CA ALA A 28 -19.51 10.27 -1.77
C ALA A 28 -20.39 11.36 -1.17
N ALA A 29 -19.96 12.03 -0.10
CA ALA A 29 -20.66 13.16 0.49
C ALA A 29 -20.72 14.38 -0.46
N GLU A 30 -19.71 14.60 -1.30
CA GLU A 30 -19.76 15.62 -2.35
C GLU A 30 -20.79 15.30 -3.44
N LEU A 31 -20.94 14.02 -3.80
CA LEU A 31 -21.96 13.56 -4.75
C LEU A 31 -23.36 13.55 -4.15
N ARG A 32 -23.47 13.20 -2.86
CA ARG A 32 -24.73 13.10 -2.11
C ARG A 32 -24.51 13.58 -0.67
N PRO A 33 -24.80 14.88 -0.39
CA PRO A 33 -24.47 15.51 0.89
C PRO A 33 -25.18 14.93 2.13
N GLU A 34 -26.24 14.14 1.93
CA GLU A 34 -26.95 13.46 3.02
C GLU A 34 -26.26 12.19 3.53
N LEU A 35 -25.21 11.73 2.88
CA LEU A 35 -24.50 10.51 3.28
C LEU A 35 -23.51 10.78 4.43
N SER A 36 -23.44 9.82 5.34
CA SER A 36 -22.47 9.85 6.44
C SER A 36 -21.08 9.38 5.98
N GLU A 37 -20.08 10.23 6.15
CA GLU A 37 -18.67 9.85 5.89
C GLU A 37 -18.27 8.63 6.73
N THR A 38 -18.71 8.55 7.98
CA THR A 38 -18.40 7.43 8.89
C THR A 38 -18.90 6.09 8.36
N GLU A 39 -20.15 6.06 7.83
CA GLU A 39 -20.70 4.82 7.26
C GLU A 39 -19.93 4.35 6.03
N ILE A 40 -19.44 5.29 5.23
CA ILE A 40 -18.67 4.97 4.02
C ILE A 40 -17.27 4.50 4.37
N VAL A 41 -16.61 5.13 5.35
CA VAL A 41 -15.31 4.69 5.88
C VAL A 41 -15.42 3.25 6.44
N GLU A 42 -16.49 2.95 7.16
CA GLU A 42 -16.72 1.59 7.66
C GLU A 42 -16.94 0.59 6.51
N ALA A 43 -17.73 0.96 5.51
CA ALA A 43 -17.96 0.14 4.32
C ALA A 43 -16.70 -0.08 3.47
N PHE A 44 -15.74 0.85 3.53
CA PHE A 44 -14.47 0.72 2.81
C PHE A 44 -13.64 -0.47 3.30
N LYS A 45 -13.77 -0.88 4.56
CA LYS A 45 -13.09 -2.06 5.12
C LYS A 45 -13.39 -3.35 4.36
N ASP A 46 -14.60 -3.46 3.81
CA ASP A 46 -15.03 -4.64 3.03
C ASP A 46 -14.38 -4.70 1.64
N VAL A 47 -13.83 -3.58 1.15
CA VAL A 47 -13.30 -3.45 -0.22
C VAL A 47 -11.82 -3.07 -0.26
N VAL A 48 -11.17 -2.94 0.89
CA VAL A 48 -9.71 -2.71 0.97
C VAL A 48 -8.95 -3.79 0.19
N GLY A 49 -7.95 -3.37 -0.60
CA GLY A 49 -7.12 -4.28 -1.39
C GLY A 49 -7.74 -4.75 -2.71
N LEU A 50 -8.96 -4.34 -3.04
CA LEU A 50 -9.51 -4.49 -4.39
C LEU A 50 -8.94 -3.43 -5.34
N SER A 51 -9.10 -3.65 -6.64
CA SER A 51 -8.73 -2.65 -7.63
C SER A 51 -9.57 -1.37 -7.45
N ARG A 52 -9.03 -0.23 -7.89
CA ARG A 52 -9.72 1.07 -7.83
C ARG A 52 -11.12 1.04 -8.46
N GLN A 53 -11.27 0.31 -9.56
CA GLN A 53 -12.56 0.14 -10.23
C GLN A 53 -13.54 -0.65 -9.37
N GLU A 54 -13.09 -1.77 -8.79
CA GLU A 54 -13.94 -2.62 -7.93
C GLU A 54 -14.38 -1.86 -6.68
N VAL A 55 -13.46 -1.17 -6.01
CA VAL A 55 -13.79 -0.32 -4.85
C VAL A 55 -14.84 0.72 -5.21
N ALA A 56 -14.60 1.51 -6.27
CA ALA A 56 -15.51 2.57 -6.68
C ALA A 56 -16.88 2.00 -7.07
N THR A 57 -16.92 0.89 -7.79
CA THR A 57 -18.17 0.25 -8.22
C THR A 57 -18.97 -0.27 -7.03
N ALA A 58 -18.30 -0.93 -6.07
CA ALA A 58 -18.95 -1.46 -4.87
C ALA A 58 -19.57 -0.34 -4.02
N LEU A 59 -18.81 0.75 -3.79
CA LEU A 59 -19.31 1.90 -3.01
C LEU A 59 -20.42 2.65 -3.75
N LEU A 60 -20.34 2.82 -5.07
CA LEU A 60 -21.42 3.39 -5.89
C LEU A 60 -22.73 2.63 -5.71
N GLN A 61 -22.67 1.30 -5.80
CA GLN A 61 -23.84 0.42 -5.66
C GLN A 61 -24.38 0.46 -4.24
N ARG A 62 -23.52 0.32 -3.24
CA ARG A 62 -23.92 0.27 -1.82
C ARG A 62 -24.61 1.54 -1.35
N PHE A 63 -24.15 2.71 -1.81
CA PHE A 63 -24.64 4.01 -1.39
C PHE A 63 -25.52 4.72 -2.42
N GLY A 64 -25.87 4.07 -3.52
CA GLY A 64 -26.77 4.61 -4.53
C GLY A 64 -26.24 5.88 -5.22
N LEU A 65 -24.93 5.95 -5.46
CA LEU A 65 -24.25 7.14 -6.00
C LEU A 65 -24.29 7.22 -7.52
N GLU A 66 -24.78 6.18 -8.22
CA GLU A 66 -24.61 6.03 -9.66
C GLU A 66 -25.20 7.21 -10.46
N ALA A 67 -26.38 7.68 -10.09
CA ALA A 67 -27.04 8.81 -10.79
C ALA A 67 -26.25 10.12 -10.60
N ALA A 68 -25.77 10.40 -9.39
CA ALA A 68 -24.98 11.59 -9.08
C ALA A 68 -23.61 11.55 -9.78
N ALA A 69 -22.94 10.40 -9.76
CA ALA A 69 -21.67 10.20 -10.47
C ALA A 69 -21.85 10.33 -11.99
N ARG A 70 -22.92 9.79 -12.56
CA ARG A 70 -23.26 9.91 -13.99
C ARG A 70 -23.43 11.38 -14.41
N ALA A 71 -24.04 12.21 -13.57
CA ALA A 71 -24.22 13.63 -13.83
C ALA A 71 -22.87 14.39 -13.92
N ARG A 72 -21.81 13.88 -13.30
CA ARG A 72 -20.46 14.49 -13.30
C ARG A 72 -19.56 13.98 -14.45
N MET A 73 -19.99 12.96 -15.22
CA MET A 73 -19.14 12.34 -16.26
C MET A 73 -18.68 13.34 -17.32
N ALA A 74 -19.53 14.27 -17.75
CA ALA A 74 -19.19 15.27 -18.75
C ALA A 74 -18.12 16.26 -18.26
N GLU A 75 -18.08 16.55 -16.96
CA GLU A 75 -17.09 17.44 -16.34
C GLU A 75 -15.66 16.91 -16.50
N PHE A 76 -15.51 15.59 -16.46
CA PHE A 76 -14.21 14.92 -16.52
C PHE A 76 -13.90 14.28 -17.88
N GLY A 77 -14.83 14.31 -18.84
CA GLY A 77 -14.66 13.71 -20.16
C GLY A 77 -14.56 12.18 -20.13
N ILE A 78 -15.27 11.53 -19.24
CA ILE A 78 -15.18 10.07 -18.96
C ILE A 78 -16.47 9.34 -19.35
N ASN A 79 -16.36 7.99 -19.41
CA ASN A 79 -17.41 7.17 -20.02
C ASN A 79 -18.16 6.25 -19.04
N ALA A 80 -17.77 6.22 -17.76
CA ALA A 80 -18.40 5.38 -16.76
C ALA A 80 -18.56 6.11 -15.40
N PRO A 81 -19.70 5.90 -14.67
CA PRO A 81 -19.94 6.57 -13.39
C PRO A 81 -18.86 6.32 -12.33
N TRP A 82 -18.31 5.09 -12.26
CA TRP A 82 -17.23 4.78 -11.32
C TRP A 82 -15.98 5.67 -11.55
N GLN A 83 -15.69 6.04 -12.80
CA GLN A 83 -14.58 6.93 -13.13
C GLN A 83 -14.83 8.34 -12.57
N ALA A 84 -16.07 8.87 -12.68
CA ALA A 84 -16.41 10.17 -12.11
C ALA A 84 -16.22 10.19 -10.59
N TYR A 85 -16.65 9.14 -9.92
CA TYR A 85 -16.45 9.00 -8.47
C TYR A 85 -14.95 8.94 -8.12
N VAL A 86 -14.16 8.22 -8.91
CA VAL A 86 -12.70 8.15 -8.75
C VAL A 86 -12.05 9.52 -8.99
N GLU A 87 -12.46 10.30 -9.98
CA GLU A 87 -11.90 11.64 -10.24
C GLU A 87 -12.16 12.60 -9.07
N VAL A 88 -13.40 12.64 -8.55
CA VAL A 88 -13.73 13.41 -7.34
C VAL A 88 -12.86 12.97 -6.16
N ARG A 89 -12.79 11.67 -5.92
CA ARG A 89 -11.99 11.07 -4.86
C ARG A 89 -10.50 11.41 -5.00
N GLN A 90 -9.96 11.31 -6.24
CA GLN A 90 -8.55 11.55 -6.50
C GLN A 90 -8.14 12.99 -6.16
N ARG A 91 -8.95 13.96 -6.57
CA ARG A 91 -8.76 15.37 -6.23
C ARG A 91 -8.72 15.59 -4.71
N LEU A 92 -9.64 14.97 -3.97
CA LEU A 92 -9.69 15.09 -2.51
C LEU A 92 -8.51 14.40 -1.83
N TYR A 93 -8.10 13.24 -2.33
CA TYR A 93 -6.95 12.52 -1.83
C TYR A 93 -5.65 13.30 -2.06
N ASP A 94 -5.44 13.83 -3.26
CA ASP A 94 -4.27 14.64 -3.58
C ASP A 94 -4.20 15.87 -2.65
N ALA A 95 -5.33 16.52 -2.37
CA ALA A 95 -5.38 17.63 -1.41
C ALA A 95 -5.01 17.21 0.03
N MET A 96 -5.36 15.98 0.46
CA MET A 96 -4.95 15.45 1.76
C MET A 96 -3.43 15.18 1.80
N LEU A 97 -2.83 14.72 0.70
CA LEU A 97 -1.40 14.50 0.61
C LEU A 97 -0.56 15.80 0.61
N GLU A 98 -1.20 16.95 0.32
CA GLU A 98 -0.53 18.26 0.46
C GLU A 98 -0.38 18.70 1.92
N ASP A 99 -1.08 18.10 2.88
CA ASP A 99 -0.96 18.38 4.31
C ASP A 99 0.19 17.55 4.94
N PRO A 100 1.36 18.18 5.24
CA PRO A 100 2.49 17.43 5.80
C PRO A 100 2.23 16.92 7.22
N GLU A 101 1.42 17.64 8.01
CA GLU A 101 1.12 17.24 9.39
C GLU A 101 0.24 15.99 9.42
N LEU A 102 -0.70 15.90 8.48
CA LEU A 102 -1.55 14.74 8.32
C LEU A 102 -0.72 13.50 7.97
N LEU A 103 0.17 13.60 6.98
CA LEU A 103 1.03 12.49 6.55
C LEU A 103 2.02 12.05 7.64
N ARG A 104 2.66 13.02 8.35
CA ARG A 104 3.60 12.68 9.42
C ARG A 104 2.96 11.95 10.59
N LYS A 105 1.69 12.20 10.87
CA LYS A 105 0.92 11.48 11.90
C LYS A 105 0.61 10.04 11.51
N GLN A 106 0.60 9.76 10.21
CA GLN A 106 0.25 8.45 9.66
C GLN A 106 1.48 7.54 9.41
N GLN A 107 2.69 7.99 9.70
CA GLN A 107 3.88 7.16 9.50
C GLN A 107 3.99 5.99 10.48
N TRP A 108 4.57 4.88 10.03
CA TRP A 108 4.89 3.72 10.84
C TRP A 108 6.35 3.78 11.30
N PRO A 109 6.65 4.33 12.51
CA PRO A 109 8.02 4.61 12.93
C PRO A 109 8.88 3.35 13.09
N HIS A 110 8.30 2.21 13.48
CA HIS A 110 9.02 0.94 13.62
C HIS A 110 9.50 0.41 12.27
N ASN A 111 8.68 0.52 11.23
CA ASN A 111 9.01 0.07 9.89
C ASN A 111 10.06 0.99 9.25
N ILE A 112 9.97 2.30 9.50
CA ILE A 112 10.98 3.29 9.06
C ILE A 112 12.31 3.05 9.81
N ALA A 113 12.27 2.74 11.10
CA ALA A 113 13.48 2.39 11.86
C ALA A 113 14.16 1.13 11.29
N LEU A 114 13.37 0.11 10.93
CA LEU A 114 13.87 -1.12 10.27
C LEU A 114 14.55 -0.80 8.92
N LEU A 115 13.96 0.07 8.10
CA LEU A 115 14.57 0.54 6.85
C LEU A 115 15.96 1.13 7.10
N HIS A 116 16.09 2.04 8.05
CA HIS A 116 17.36 2.67 8.38
C HIS A 116 18.38 1.68 8.97
N GLU A 117 17.92 0.67 9.71
CA GLU A 117 18.78 -0.38 10.24
C GLU A 117 19.41 -1.21 9.12
N PHE A 118 18.61 -1.72 8.17
CA PHE A 118 19.11 -2.48 7.03
C PHE A 118 20.04 -1.67 6.14
N ARG A 119 19.76 -0.38 5.94
CA ARG A 119 20.67 0.51 5.19
C ARG A 119 22.02 0.64 5.90
N ARG A 120 22.04 0.78 7.24
CA ARG A 120 23.30 0.79 8.03
C ARG A 120 24.05 -0.54 7.97
N MET A 121 23.34 -1.66 7.79
CA MET A 121 23.93 -2.99 7.62
C MET A 121 24.49 -3.21 6.20
N GLY A 122 24.33 -2.26 5.28
CA GLY A 122 24.82 -2.32 3.91
C GLY A 122 23.90 -3.07 2.94
N CYS A 123 22.65 -3.33 3.31
CA CYS A 123 21.64 -3.84 2.39
C CYS A 123 21.17 -2.74 1.44
N GLN A 124 20.85 -3.12 0.20
CA GLN A 124 20.13 -2.26 -0.73
C GLN A 124 18.67 -2.13 -0.27
N ILE A 125 18.12 -0.93 -0.38
CA ILE A 125 16.75 -0.62 0.05
C ILE A 125 15.94 -0.17 -1.14
N ALA A 126 14.79 -0.78 -1.36
CA ALA A 126 13.87 -0.37 -2.42
C ALA A 126 12.45 -0.20 -1.92
N LEU A 127 11.68 0.57 -2.67
CA LEU A 127 10.24 0.71 -2.53
C LEU A 127 9.54 0.01 -3.70
N ALA A 128 8.45 -0.71 -3.42
CA ALA A 128 7.59 -1.33 -4.44
C ALA A 128 6.13 -1.11 -4.07
N THR A 129 5.44 -0.17 -4.73
CA THR A 129 4.06 0.23 -4.39
C THR A 129 3.12 0.26 -5.58
N MET A 130 1.82 0.05 -5.32
CA MET A 130 0.75 0.25 -6.31
C MET A 130 0.20 1.69 -6.34
N SER A 131 0.81 2.60 -5.62
CA SER A 131 0.52 4.03 -5.72
C SER A 131 1.23 4.66 -6.92
N HIS A 132 0.64 5.72 -7.49
CA HIS A 132 1.22 6.44 -8.63
C HIS A 132 2.44 7.28 -8.22
N ARG A 133 3.41 7.39 -9.10
CA ARG A 133 4.71 8.05 -8.86
C ARG A 133 4.58 9.44 -8.25
N LYS A 134 3.68 10.27 -8.75
CA LYS A 134 3.45 11.63 -8.22
C LYS A 134 3.13 11.60 -6.72
N GLN A 135 2.24 10.71 -6.29
CA GLN A 135 1.83 10.57 -4.89
C GLN A 135 2.95 9.99 -4.04
N VAL A 136 3.65 8.98 -4.56
CA VAL A 136 4.80 8.36 -3.89
C VAL A 136 5.87 9.40 -3.57
N LEU A 137 6.29 10.19 -4.57
CA LEU A 137 7.32 11.21 -4.40
C LEU A 137 6.90 12.25 -3.35
N ARG A 138 5.63 12.67 -3.34
CA ARG A 138 5.10 13.58 -2.33
C ARG A 138 5.16 13.00 -0.92
N VAL A 139 4.72 11.75 -0.76
CA VAL A 139 4.78 11.06 0.54
C VAL A 139 6.22 10.93 1.03
N LEU A 140 7.14 10.47 0.18
CA LEU A 140 8.55 10.32 0.53
C LEU A 140 9.21 11.65 0.92
N GLU A 141 8.89 12.74 0.21
CA GLU A 141 9.35 14.09 0.54
C GLU A 141 8.91 14.51 1.95
N VAL A 142 7.62 14.36 2.26
CA VAL A 142 7.05 14.76 3.56
C VAL A 142 7.62 13.93 4.71
N LEU A 143 7.85 12.64 4.48
CA LEU A 143 8.44 11.73 5.47
C LEU A 143 9.98 11.87 5.59
N GLY A 144 10.62 12.67 4.72
CA GLY A 144 12.08 12.81 4.69
C GLY A 144 12.80 11.54 4.18
N LEU A 145 12.12 10.75 3.35
CA LEU A 145 12.61 9.47 2.85
C LEU A 145 13.02 9.51 1.37
N SER A 146 13.08 10.68 0.73
CA SER A 146 13.42 10.82 -0.71
C SER A 146 14.73 10.14 -1.09
N GLU A 147 15.74 10.19 -0.21
CA GLU A 147 17.07 9.61 -0.43
C GLU A 147 17.27 8.25 0.29
N ALA A 148 16.18 7.68 0.82
CA ALA A 148 16.27 6.44 1.61
C ALA A 148 16.29 5.18 0.75
N PHE A 149 15.99 5.27 -0.54
CA PHE A 149 15.84 4.13 -1.43
C PHE A 149 16.87 4.17 -2.57
N ASP A 150 17.47 3.02 -2.85
CA ASP A 150 18.33 2.80 -4.01
C ASP A 150 17.49 2.68 -5.30
N PHE A 151 16.23 2.21 -5.17
CA PHE A 151 15.26 2.17 -6.25
C PHE A 151 13.81 2.33 -5.74
N VAL A 152 12.99 3.04 -6.50
CA VAL A 152 11.56 3.25 -6.24
C VAL A 152 10.75 2.76 -7.43
N ALA A 153 10.02 1.66 -7.24
CA ALA A 153 9.07 1.11 -8.19
C ALA A 153 7.63 1.50 -7.81
N THR A 154 6.86 1.95 -8.77
CA THR A 154 5.49 2.44 -8.60
C THR A 154 4.52 1.74 -9.54
N ARG A 155 3.23 1.98 -9.39
CA ARG A 155 2.20 1.49 -10.32
C ARG A 155 2.48 1.86 -11.77
N ASP A 156 3.16 2.97 -12.01
CA ASP A 156 3.41 3.49 -13.35
C ASP A 156 4.53 2.74 -14.10
N ASP A 157 5.27 1.89 -13.40
CA ASP A 157 6.42 1.15 -13.95
C ASP A 157 6.06 -0.27 -14.39
N VAL A 158 4.86 -0.78 -14.07
CA VAL A 158 4.45 -2.17 -14.31
C VAL A 158 3.12 -2.29 -15.03
N GLY A 159 2.95 -3.37 -15.79
CA GLY A 159 1.70 -3.70 -16.48
C GLY A 159 0.65 -4.31 -15.55
N GLN A 160 1.08 -5.17 -14.64
CA GLN A 160 0.20 -5.88 -13.71
C GLN A 160 0.24 -5.27 -12.30
N GLY A 161 -0.85 -5.46 -11.55
CA GLY A 161 -0.91 -5.10 -10.13
C GLY A 161 -0.41 -6.23 -9.24
N LYS A 162 -0.12 -5.94 -7.94
CA LYS A 162 0.05 -6.98 -6.92
C LYS A 162 -1.25 -7.82 -6.88
N SER A 163 -1.24 -9.01 -6.93
CA SER A 163 -0.71 -10.28 -6.70
C SER A 163 0.25 -10.83 -7.77
N ASP A 164 0.43 -10.15 -8.88
CA ASP A 164 1.45 -10.51 -9.86
C ASP A 164 2.84 -10.15 -9.31
N PRO A 165 3.87 -10.99 -9.51
CA PRO A 165 5.21 -10.74 -8.99
C PRO A 165 5.99 -9.67 -9.76
N GLU A 166 5.46 -9.11 -10.86
CA GLU A 166 6.17 -8.24 -11.80
C GLU A 166 6.96 -7.13 -11.11
N ILE A 167 6.34 -6.40 -10.18
CA ILE A 167 6.99 -5.27 -9.52
C ILE A 167 8.18 -5.70 -8.66
N TYR A 168 8.06 -6.82 -7.96
CA TYR A 168 9.13 -7.33 -7.10
C TYR A 168 10.28 -7.91 -7.92
N LEU A 169 9.98 -8.66 -8.98
CA LEU A 169 10.99 -9.17 -9.91
C LEU A 169 11.75 -8.05 -10.61
N MET A 170 11.05 -6.99 -11.02
CA MET A 170 11.67 -5.79 -11.60
C MET A 170 12.63 -5.14 -10.60
N VAL A 171 12.23 -4.96 -9.34
CA VAL A 171 13.09 -4.39 -8.30
C VAL A 171 14.34 -5.25 -8.11
N ALA A 172 14.20 -6.57 -7.95
CA ALA A 172 15.35 -7.47 -7.81
C ALA A 172 16.31 -7.39 -9.00
N GLN A 173 15.76 -7.32 -10.22
CA GLN A 173 16.56 -7.17 -11.45
C GLN A 173 17.34 -5.85 -11.47
N VAL A 174 16.70 -4.73 -11.14
CA VAL A 174 17.35 -3.40 -11.11
C VAL A 174 18.46 -3.36 -10.06
N LEU A 175 18.23 -3.93 -8.88
CA LEU A 175 19.22 -3.99 -7.81
C LEU A 175 20.34 -5.02 -8.08
N GLY A 176 20.17 -5.91 -9.07
CA GLY A 176 21.12 -6.99 -9.34
C GLY A 176 21.22 -8.01 -8.20
N VAL A 177 20.09 -8.25 -7.48
CA VAL A 177 20.01 -9.17 -6.35
C VAL A 177 19.10 -10.34 -6.70
N SER A 178 19.51 -11.56 -6.32
CA SER A 178 18.65 -12.73 -6.47
C SER A 178 17.36 -12.56 -5.65
N PRO A 179 16.16 -12.90 -6.18
CA PRO A 179 14.94 -12.87 -5.40
C PRO A 179 15.03 -13.59 -4.06
N ALA A 180 15.71 -14.73 -3.99
CA ALA A 180 15.94 -15.46 -2.75
C ALA A 180 16.74 -14.67 -1.69
N ASP A 181 17.55 -13.70 -2.10
CA ASP A 181 18.30 -12.80 -1.20
C ASP A 181 17.55 -11.48 -0.90
N CYS A 182 16.29 -11.36 -1.35
CA CYS A 182 15.43 -10.23 -1.05
C CYS A 182 14.47 -10.55 0.12
N LEU A 183 14.22 -9.53 0.95
CA LEU A 183 13.19 -9.54 1.98
C LEU A 183 12.15 -8.48 1.62
N VAL A 184 10.89 -8.86 1.58
CA VAL A 184 9.75 -7.96 1.36
C VAL A 184 9.06 -7.68 2.70
N ILE A 185 8.77 -6.42 2.97
CA ILE A 185 7.93 -5.96 4.08
C ILE A 185 6.64 -5.42 3.47
N GLU A 186 5.52 -6.01 3.83
CA GLU A 186 4.20 -5.81 3.21
C GLU A 186 3.07 -5.82 4.24
N ASP A 187 1.93 -5.17 3.93
CA ASP A 187 0.77 -5.15 4.80
C ASP A 187 -0.46 -5.88 4.23
N SER A 188 -0.44 -6.23 2.95
CA SER A 188 -1.62 -6.74 2.22
C SER A 188 -1.47 -8.19 1.75
N PRO A 189 -2.56 -8.99 1.72
CA PRO A 189 -2.52 -10.34 1.13
C PRO A 189 -2.06 -10.35 -0.33
N ALA A 190 -2.43 -9.33 -1.11
CA ALA A 190 -2.05 -9.23 -2.52
C ALA A 190 -0.53 -9.03 -2.68
N GLY A 191 0.07 -8.17 -1.86
CA GLY A 191 1.50 -7.92 -1.89
C GLY A 191 2.31 -9.08 -1.31
N VAL A 192 1.83 -9.71 -0.24
CA VAL A 192 2.41 -10.97 0.28
C VAL A 192 2.45 -12.04 -0.81
N LYS A 193 1.32 -12.27 -1.49
CA LYS A 193 1.25 -13.23 -2.60
C LYS A 193 2.23 -12.90 -3.72
N ALA A 194 2.35 -11.63 -4.10
CA ALA A 194 3.27 -11.18 -5.13
C ALA A 194 4.74 -11.41 -4.72
N GLY A 195 5.12 -11.09 -3.47
CA GLY A 195 6.46 -11.33 -2.95
C GLY A 195 6.83 -12.82 -2.91
N LEU A 196 5.92 -13.67 -2.44
CA LEU A 196 6.09 -15.13 -2.46
C LEU A 196 6.19 -15.68 -3.89
N ALA A 197 5.34 -15.22 -4.80
CA ALA A 197 5.37 -15.62 -6.22
C ALA A 197 6.67 -15.17 -6.92
N ALA A 198 7.29 -14.09 -6.46
CA ALA A 198 8.62 -13.67 -6.90
C ALA A 198 9.76 -14.55 -6.34
N GLY A 199 9.49 -15.48 -5.44
CA GLY A 199 10.51 -16.31 -4.77
C GLY A 199 11.30 -15.56 -3.69
N MET A 200 10.70 -14.52 -3.11
CA MET A 200 11.34 -13.71 -2.06
C MET A 200 10.91 -14.15 -0.66
N ASN A 201 11.68 -13.75 0.35
CA ASN A 201 11.25 -13.85 1.74
C ASN A 201 10.25 -12.74 2.02
N VAL A 202 9.20 -13.01 2.79
CA VAL A 202 8.16 -12.05 3.08
C VAL A 202 7.87 -12.02 4.58
N VAL A 203 7.80 -10.82 5.15
CA VAL A 203 7.24 -10.55 6.48
C VAL A 203 6.06 -9.59 6.29
N ALA A 204 4.91 -9.96 6.83
CA ALA A 204 3.75 -9.09 6.81
C ALA A 204 3.69 -8.25 8.09
N VAL A 205 3.39 -6.96 7.95
CA VAL A 205 3.07 -6.03 9.04
C VAL A 205 1.59 -5.69 8.94
N SER A 206 0.80 -6.10 9.95
CA SER A 206 -0.64 -5.88 9.87
C SER A 206 -1.03 -4.46 10.28
N THR A 207 -2.05 -3.92 9.64
CA THR A 207 -2.76 -2.71 10.06
C THR A 207 -4.13 -3.07 10.61
N PRO A 208 -4.85 -2.15 11.29
CA PRO A 208 -6.24 -2.40 11.69
C PRO A 208 -7.16 -2.79 10.53
N LEU A 209 -6.83 -2.37 9.30
CA LEU A 209 -7.63 -2.66 8.09
C LEU A 209 -7.25 -3.98 7.42
N THR A 210 -6.01 -4.43 7.57
CA THR A 210 -5.50 -5.60 6.83
C THR A 210 -5.33 -6.86 7.69
N ARG A 211 -5.27 -6.73 9.02
CA ARG A 211 -4.99 -7.82 9.98
C ARG A 211 -5.83 -9.06 9.74
N GLN A 212 -7.15 -8.92 9.75
CA GLN A 212 -8.06 -10.06 9.60
C GLN A 212 -7.80 -10.81 8.29
N ARG A 213 -7.70 -10.08 7.18
CA ARG A 213 -7.49 -10.66 5.84
C ARG A 213 -6.11 -11.30 5.68
N LEU A 214 -5.07 -10.76 6.32
CA LEU A 214 -3.74 -11.37 6.33
C LEU A 214 -3.79 -12.74 7.00
N HIS A 215 -4.41 -12.84 8.18
CA HIS A 215 -4.55 -14.12 8.89
C HIS A 215 -5.45 -15.11 8.14
N GLU A 216 -6.57 -14.67 7.60
CA GLU A 216 -7.50 -15.51 6.82
C GLU A 216 -6.91 -15.96 5.48
N SER A 217 -5.91 -15.27 4.94
CA SER A 217 -5.28 -15.62 3.66
C SER A 217 -4.47 -16.90 3.69
N GLU A 218 -3.99 -17.30 4.88
CA GLU A 218 -3.10 -18.46 5.10
C GLU A 218 -1.84 -18.47 4.21
N LEU A 219 -1.46 -17.29 3.64
CA LEU A 219 -0.28 -17.16 2.74
C LEU A 219 1.03 -17.27 3.50
N LEU A 220 1.06 -16.83 4.75
CA LEU A 220 2.22 -16.87 5.64
C LEU A 220 1.89 -17.63 6.92
N PRO A 221 2.87 -18.32 7.50
CA PRO A 221 2.73 -18.84 8.86
C PRO A 221 2.55 -17.67 9.84
N PRO A 222 1.72 -17.82 10.90
CA PRO A 222 1.36 -16.72 11.81
C PRO A 222 2.56 -15.97 12.41
N GLN A 223 3.68 -16.65 12.63
CA GLN A 223 4.91 -16.04 13.16
C GLN A 223 5.60 -15.04 12.19
N LEU A 224 5.21 -15.00 10.93
CA LEU A 224 5.67 -14.03 9.94
C LEU A 224 4.65 -12.90 9.67
N ILE A 225 3.54 -12.87 10.43
CA ILE A 225 2.56 -11.80 10.44
C ILE A 225 2.75 -11.01 11.73
N VAL A 226 3.20 -9.78 11.64
CA VAL A 226 3.51 -8.91 12.76
C VAL A 226 2.30 -8.04 13.07
N ASP A 227 1.61 -8.36 14.17
CA ASP A 227 0.46 -7.58 14.67
C ASP A 227 0.85 -6.52 15.70
N ASP A 228 1.98 -6.73 16.34
CA ASP A 228 2.58 -5.82 17.32
C ASP A 228 3.90 -5.30 16.74
N PRO A 229 3.98 -4.00 16.40
CA PRO A 229 5.19 -3.42 15.79
C PRO A 229 6.47 -3.62 16.63
N ASP A 230 6.35 -3.77 17.94
CA ASP A 230 7.50 -3.95 18.84
C ASP A 230 8.24 -5.27 18.61
N ILE A 231 7.58 -6.29 18.06
CA ILE A 231 8.21 -7.58 17.75
C ILE A 231 8.81 -7.65 16.34
N LEU A 232 8.59 -6.65 15.50
CA LEU A 232 9.07 -6.64 14.11
C LEU A 232 10.58 -6.92 13.99
N PRO A 233 11.48 -6.30 14.77
CA PRO A 233 12.90 -6.58 14.68
C PRO A 233 13.25 -8.04 14.96
N GLN A 234 12.55 -8.68 15.90
CA GLN A 234 12.77 -10.08 16.27
C GLN A 234 12.32 -11.03 15.16
N VAL A 235 11.15 -10.79 14.57
CA VAL A 235 10.61 -11.59 13.46
C VAL A 235 11.55 -11.50 12.25
N VAL A 236 12.00 -10.31 11.91
CA VAL A 236 12.92 -10.09 10.79
C VAL A 236 14.29 -10.73 11.05
N ALA A 237 14.83 -10.60 12.28
CA ALA A 237 16.08 -11.27 12.66
C ALA A 237 15.99 -12.81 12.52
N HIS A 238 14.84 -13.39 12.85
CA HIS A 238 14.59 -14.82 12.66
C HIS A 238 14.65 -15.22 11.18
N VAL A 239 14.01 -14.47 10.27
CA VAL A 239 14.04 -14.71 8.82
C VAL A 239 15.49 -14.62 8.30
N VAL A 240 16.24 -13.57 8.68
CA VAL A 240 17.63 -13.36 8.25
C VAL A 240 18.53 -14.50 8.74
N ALA A 241 18.33 -15.01 9.95
CA ALA A 241 19.12 -16.11 10.51
C ALA A 241 18.87 -17.45 9.79
N HIS A 242 17.61 -17.75 9.44
CA HIS A 242 17.25 -19.01 8.74
C HIS A 242 17.79 -19.05 7.33
N GLN A 243 17.88 -17.93 6.64
CA GLN A 243 18.50 -17.83 5.32
C GLN A 243 20.03 -18.08 5.33
N ARG A 244 20.72 -17.90 6.46
CA ARG A 244 22.15 -18.19 6.56
C ARG A 244 22.43 -19.69 6.64
N ASN A 245 21.43 -20.50 6.94
CA ASN A 245 21.55 -21.94 7.19
C ASN A 245 20.95 -22.81 6.05
N ALA A 246 20.32 -22.20 5.03
CA ALA A 246 19.81 -22.83 3.82
C ALA A 246 20.74 -22.61 2.64
#